data_a472db43df7c2cd69a1d459e87ab1604
#
_entry.id   a472db43df7c2cd69a1d459e87ab1604
#
_cell.length_a   1.000
_cell.length_b   1.000
_cell.length_c   1.000
_cell.angle_alpha   90.00
_cell.angle_beta   90.00
_cell.angle_gamma   90.00
#
_symmetry.space_group_name_H-M   'P 1'
#
loop_
_entity.id
_entity.type
_entity.pdbx_description
1 polymer ?
#
loop_
_entity_poly.entity_id
_entity_poly.type
_entity_poly.pdbx_seq_one_letter_code
_entity_poly.pdbx_strand_id
1 'polypeptide(L)'
;METVQPGSEKEREAIDRFKSFYQVFSAEIIKDRIRTVYAGPAYFRDGYREVTGLDNIEAYFLKSAETVHECTFDIQDVAVHEGNYYFRWVMNLTTKRWKDEPITAVGMSHVRFDQEGKVIFHQDYWDTSLVYEKIPIVGSVIRWVREQF
;
A
#
# COMPACT_ATOMS: atom_id res chain seq x y z
N MET A 1 5.48 13.58 -18.30
CA MET A 1 6.37 13.41 -17.13
C MET A 1 7.37 12.32 -17.42
N GLU A 2 8.63 12.64 -17.27
CA GLU A 2 9.68 11.66 -17.47
C GLU A 2 9.72 10.67 -16.33
N THR A 3 9.81 9.40 -16.69
CA THR A 3 9.81 8.27 -15.75
C THR A 3 11.11 7.48 -15.88
N VAL A 4 11.34 6.58 -14.95
CA VAL A 4 12.46 5.65 -15.03
C VAL A 4 12.40 4.88 -16.35
N GLN A 5 13.58 4.65 -16.98
CA GLN A 5 13.64 3.99 -18.29
C GLN A 5 13.31 2.50 -18.19
N PRO A 6 12.43 2.00 -19.06
CA PRO A 6 12.10 0.56 -19.10
C PRO A 6 13.35 -0.29 -19.38
N GLY A 7 13.48 -1.38 -18.63
CA GLY A 7 14.59 -2.30 -18.75
C GLY A 7 15.91 -1.83 -18.14
N SER A 8 15.94 -0.64 -17.53
CA SER A 8 17.13 -0.10 -16.89
C SER A 8 17.39 -0.74 -15.52
N GLU A 9 18.63 -0.63 -15.06
CA GLU A 9 18.99 -1.03 -13.70
C GLU A 9 18.24 -0.19 -12.66
N LYS A 10 18.05 1.09 -12.95
CA LYS A 10 17.30 2.01 -12.10
C LYS A 10 15.83 1.58 -11.93
N GLU A 11 15.21 1.06 -12.97
CA GLU A 11 13.87 0.47 -12.90
C GLU A 11 13.85 -0.73 -11.97
N ARG A 12 14.79 -1.65 -12.14
CA ARG A 12 14.91 -2.86 -11.31
C ARG A 12 15.11 -2.50 -9.84
N GLU A 13 15.99 -1.54 -9.56
CA GLU A 13 16.23 -1.05 -8.21
C GLU A 13 14.99 -0.39 -7.60
N ALA A 14 14.22 0.37 -8.39
CA ALA A 14 12.99 0.99 -7.94
C ALA A 14 11.93 -0.04 -7.57
N ILE A 15 11.77 -1.07 -8.39
CA ILE A 15 10.85 -2.19 -8.13
C ILE A 15 11.26 -2.92 -6.85
N ASP A 16 12.52 -3.27 -6.72
CA ASP A 16 13.03 -4.00 -5.55
C ASP A 16 12.90 -3.19 -4.26
N ARG A 17 13.16 -1.89 -4.34
CA ARG A 17 13.03 -0.97 -3.20
C ARG A 17 11.58 -0.84 -2.75
N PHE A 18 10.64 -0.75 -3.68
CA PHE A 18 9.21 -0.74 -3.39
C PHE A 18 8.77 -2.03 -2.70
N LYS A 19 9.15 -3.18 -3.26
CA LYS A 19 8.84 -4.50 -2.67
C LYS A 19 9.42 -4.64 -1.26
N SER A 20 10.66 -4.27 -1.08
CA SER A 20 11.35 -4.36 0.20
C SER A 20 10.70 -3.48 1.27
N PHE A 21 10.29 -2.27 0.89
CA PHE A 21 9.63 -1.34 1.81
C PHE A 21 8.31 -1.90 2.34
N TYR A 22 7.51 -2.55 1.49
CA TYR A 22 6.21 -3.07 1.87
C TYR A 22 6.22 -4.49 2.43
N GLN A 23 7.35 -5.15 2.45
CA GLN A 23 7.46 -6.50 3.01
C GLN A 23 6.95 -6.56 4.45
N VAL A 24 7.32 -5.58 5.27
CA VAL A 24 6.78 -5.39 6.62
C VAL A 24 6.39 -3.92 6.77
N PHE A 25 5.11 -3.67 7.03
CA PHE A 25 4.60 -2.33 7.29
C PHE A 25 4.70 -2.03 8.79
N SER A 26 5.67 -1.21 9.17
CA SER A 26 5.93 -0.86 10.57
C SER A 26 6.42 0.59 10.69
N ALA A 27 6.22 1.20 11.85
CA ALA A 27 6.70 2.56 12.11
C ALA A 27 8.22 2.68 11.92
N GLU A 28 8.97 1.66 12.32
CA GLU A 28 10.43 1.64 12.19
C GLU A 28 10.87 1.72 10.73
N ILE A 29 10.31 0.86 9.87
CA ILE A 29 10.63 0.83 8.43
C ILE A 29 10.18 2.13 7.76
N ILE A 30 8.99 2.64 8.11
CA ILE A 30 8.47 3.89 7.56
C ILE A 30 9.44 5.04 7.87
N LYS A 31 9.82 5.23 9.11
CA LYS A 31 10.75 6.29 9.52
C LYS A 31 12.10 6.20 8.84
N ASP A 32 12.61 4.98 8.67
CA ASP A 32 13.94 4.73 8.12
C ASP A 32 13.98 4.89 6.59
N ARG A 33 12.95 4.46 5.88
CA ARG A 33 13.03 4.23 4.44
C ARG A 33 12.07 5.03 3.56
N ILE A 34 11.00 5.62 4.09
CA ILE A 34 9.96 6.22 3.24
C ILE A 34 10.52 7.27 2.29
N ARG A 35 11.51 8.05 2.72
CA ARG A 35 12.11 9.12 1.91
C ARG A 35 13.04 8.61 0.81
N THR A 36 13.42 7.34 0.86
CA THR A 36 14.16 6.68 -0.23
C THR A 36 13.22 6.07 -1.26
N VAL A 37 11.96 5.87 -0.91
CA VAL A 37 10.95 5.22 -1.76
C VAL A 37 10.06 6.24 -2.47
N TYR A 38 9.60 7.28 -1.78
CA TYR A 38 8.66 8.27 -2.30
C TYR A 38 9.35 9.59 -2.60
N ALA A 39 8.94 10.22 -3.72
CA ALA A 39 9.36 11.55 -4.10
C ALA A 39 8.62 12.62 -3.29
N GLY A 40 9.19 13.83 -3.19
CA GLY A 40 8.59 14.95 -2.48
C GLY A 40 7.14 15.24 -2.87
N PRO A 41 6.81 15.36 -4.18
CA PRO A 41 5.46 15.68 -4.63
C PRO A 41 4.55 14.46 -4.83
N ALA A 42 4.89 13.32 -4.24
CA ALA A 42 4.16 12.07 -4.45
C ALA A 42 2.68 12.17 -4.08
N TYR A 43 1.88 11.43 -4.82
CA TYR A 43 0.45 11.22 -4.57
C TYR A 43 0.24 9.79 -4.08
N PHE A 44 -0.60 9.64 -3.06
CA PHE A 44 -0.98 8.33 -2.51
C PHE A 44 -2.49 8.27 -2.28
N ARG A 45 -3.07 7.15 -2.62
CA ARG A 45 -4.46 6.83 -2.29
C ARG A 45 -4.61 5.35 -1.95
N ASP A 46 -5.20 5.07 -0.82
CA ASP A 46 -5.67 3.73 -0.47
C ASP A 46 -7.21 3.70 -0.43
N GLY A 47 -7.79 2.67 0.14
CA GLY A 47 -9.24 2.56 0.27
C GLY A 47 -9.86 3.52 1.30
N TYR A 48 -9.07 4.28 2.03
CA TYR A 48 -9.53 5.14 3.13
C TYR A 48 -9.27 6.63 2.87
N ARG A 49 -8.11 6.97 2.34
CA ARG A 49 -7.65 8.35 2.20
C ARG A 49 -6.90 8.61 0.91
N GLU A 50 -6.91 9.86 0.53
CA GLU A 50 -6.10 10.45 -0.52
C GLU A 50 -5.16 11.46 0.13
N VAL A 51 -3.87 11.35 -0.14
CA VAL A 51 -2.81 12.16 0.51
C VAL A 51 -1.80 12.61 -0.54
N THR A 52 -1.44 13.88 -0.50
CA THR A 52 -0.43 14.45 -1.40
C THR A 52 0.74 15.01 -0.60
N GLY A 53 1.95 14.74 -1.09
CA GLY A 53 3.19 15.20 -0.50
C GLY A 53 3.80 14.19 0.48
N LEU A 54 5.12 14.04 0.40
CA LEU A 54 5.85 13.05 1.18
C LEU A 54 5.66 13.20 2.69
N ASP A 55 5.69 14.43 3.20
CA ASP A 55 5.52 14.67 4.63
C ASP A 55 4.14 14.22 5.12
N ASN A 56 3.11 14.47 4.33
CA ASN A 56 1.75 14.05 4.63
C ASN A 56 1.57 12.54 4.51
N ILE A 57 2.22 11.92 3.52
CA ILE A 57 2.21 10.47 3.34
C ILE A 57 2.89 9.80 4.54
N GLU A 58 4.04 10.29 4.96
CA GLU A 58 4.75 9.77 6.12
C GLU A 58 3.88 9.87 7.38
N ALA A 59 3.26 11.01 7.62
CA ALA A 59 2.38 11.21 8.76
C ALA A 59 1.19 10.25 8.74
N TYR A 60 0.58 10.05 7.58
CA TYR A 60 -0.52 9.11 7.42
C TYR A 60 -0.09 7.66 7.67
N PHE A 61 1.04 7.24 7.11
CA PHE A 61 1.58 5.89 7.29
C PHE A 61 1.93 5.62 8.76
N LEU A 62 2.56 6.58 9.44
CA LEU A 62 2.90 6.43 10.85
C LEU A 62 1.66 6.32 11.73
N LYS A 63 0.63 7.11 11.43
CA LYS A 63 -0.64 7.02 12.14
C LYS A 63 -1.32 5.67 11.90
N SER A 64 -1.30 5.18 10.68
CA SER A 64 -1.84 3.86 10.33
C SER A 64 -1.09 2.74 11.06
N ALA A 65 0.24 2.85 11.14
CA ALA A 65 1.07 1.87 11.83
C ALA A 65 0.76 1.77 13.33
N GLU A 66 0.25 2.84 13.96
CA GLU A 66 -0.15 2.82 15.37
C GLU A 66 -1.31 1.85 15.65
N THR A 67 -2.16 1.60 14.66
CA THR A 67 -3.33 0.71 14.80
C THR A 67 -3.01 -0.73 14.46
N VAL A 68 -1.86 -0.98 13.86
CA VAL A 68 -1.42 -2.29 13.37
C VAL A 68 -0.65 -3.03 14.44
N HIS A 69 -0.98 -4.31 14.63
CA HIS A 69 -0.15 -5.25 15.40
C HIS A 69 0.89 -5.89 14.48
N GLU A 70 0.46 -6.48 13.38
CA GLU A 70 1.33 -6.98 12.31
C GLU A 70 0.71 -6.69 10.95
N CYS A 71 1.53 -6.28 10.01
CA CYS A 71 1.10 -6.11 8.63
C CYS A 71 2.25 -6.46 7.69
N THR A 72 2.02 -7.44 6.83
CA THR A 72 2.97 -7.86 5.81
C THR A 72 2.31 -7.86 4.45
N PHE A 73 3.08 -7.54 3.42
CA PHE A 73 2.66 -7.64 2.02
C PHE A 73 3.56 -8.62 1.29
N ASP A 74 2.97 -9.66 0.74
CA ASP A 74 3.65 -10.56 -0.18
C ASP A 74 3.35 -10.11 -1.60
N ILE A 75 4.31 -9.42 -2.22
CA ILE A 75 4.18 -8.94 -3.60
C ILE A 75 4.55 -10.08 -4.54
N GLN A 76 3.56 -10.58 -5.26
CA GLN A 76 3.66 -11.79 -6.07
C GLN A 76 4.06 -11.52 -7.51
N ASP A 77 3.48 -10.46 -8.10
CA ASP A 77 3.67 -10.15 -9.51
C ASP A 77 3.83 -8.64 -9.73
N VAL A 78 4.57 -8.30 -10.78
CA VAL A 78 4.67 -6.93 -11.29
C VAL A 78 4.40 -6.94 -12.77
N ALA A 79 3.40 -6.19 -13.23
CA ALA A 79 3.15 -5.94 -14.64
C ALA A 79 3.52 -4.50 -14.97
N VAL A 80 4.13 -4.27 -16.12
CA VAL A 80 4.58 -2.95 -16.55
C VAL A 80 3.97 -2.62 -17.91
N HIS A 81 3.36 -1.44 -18.00
CA HIS A 81 2.82 -0.95 -19.26
C HIS A 81 2.94 0.58 -19.33
N GLU A 82 3.71 1.07 -20.29
CA GLU A 82 3.86 2.51 -20.55
C GLU A 82 4.14 3.37 -19.31
N GLY A 83 5.08 2.94 -18.48
CA GLY A 83 5.46 3.66 -17.25
C GLY A 83 4.51 3.46 -16.08
N ASN A 84 3.54 2.57 -16.21
CA ASN A 84 2.67 2.15 -15.14
C ASN A 84 3.13 0.80 -14.62
N TYR A 85 3.21 0.68 -13.30
CA TYR A 85 3.64 -0.53 -12.59
C TYR A 85 2.48 -1.03 -11.76
N TYR A 86 2.08 -2.29 -11.95
CA TYR A 86 0.97 -2.89 -11.24
C TYR A 86 1.51 -4.04 -10.39
N PHE A 87 1.53 -3.83 -9.08
CA PHE A 87 2.03 -4.81 -8.11
C PHE A 87 0.85 -5.57 -7.52
N ARG A 88 0.76 -6.87 -7.80
CA ARG A 88 -0.24 -7.71 -7.17
C ARG A 88 0.32 -8.25 -5.85
N TRP A 89 -0.44 -8.13 -4.78
CA TRP A 89 0.01 -8.53 -3.45
C TRP A 89 -1.07 -9.23 -2.64
N VAL A 90 -0.60 -10.00 -1.64
CA VAL A 90 -1.43 -10.51 -0.55
C VAL A 90 -0.99 -9.82 0.73
N MET A 91 -1.92 -9.19 1.40
CA MET A 91 -1.69 -8.54 2.69
C MET A 91 -2.17 -9.45 3.81
N ASN A 92 -1.35 -9.61 4.84
CA ASN A 92 -1.74 -10.24 6.08
C ASN A 92 -1.68 -9.18 7.18
N LEU A 93 -2.83 -8.90 7.79
CA LEU A 93 -3.00 -7.82 8.74
C LEU A 93 -3.63 -8.32 10.01
N THR A 94 -3.03 -7.99 11.15
CA THR A 94 -3.68 -8.03 12.47
C THR A 94 -3.62 -6.64 13.08
N THR A 95 -4.72 -6.20 13.64
CA THR A 95 -4.78 -4.91 14.35
C THR A 95 -4.60 -5.12 15.84
N LYS A 96 -4.20 -4.07 16.55
CA LYS A 96 -4.05 -4.13 18.01
C LYS A 96 -5.36 -4.47 18.71
N ARG A 97 -6.50 -4.07 18.11
CA ARG A 97 -7.82 -4.33 18.65
C ARG A 97 -8.28 -5.78 18.43
N TRP A 98 -7.88 -6.39 17.30
CA TRP A 98 -8.31 -7.74 16.91
C TRP A 98 -7.10 -8.61 16.56
N LYS A 99 -6.22 -8.82 17.54
CA LYS A 99 -4.97 -9.58 17.35
C LYS A 99 -5.17 -11.04 16.94
N ASP A 100 -6.26 -11.64 17.41
CA ASP A 100 -6.58 -13.05 17.15
C ASP A 100 -7.46 -13.26 15.91
N GLU A 101 -7.76 -12.18 15.18
CA GLU A 101 -8.59 -12.23 13.98
C GLU A 101 -7.84 -11.64 12.78
N PRO A 102 -6.89 -12.40 12.19
CA PRO A 102 -6.13 -11.91 11.06
C PRO A 102 -7.01 -11.68 9.84
N ILE A 103 -6.66 -10.64 9.08
CA ILE A 103 -7.28 -10.31 7.81
C ILE A 103 -6.28 -10.65 6.72
N THR A 104 -6.71 -11.44 5.74
CA THR A 104 -5.93 -11.70 4.53
C THR A 104 -6.68 -11.09 3.35
N ALA A 105 -6.01 -10.20 2.64
CA ALA A 105 -6.60 -9.50 1.50
C ALA A 105 -5.68 -9.57 0.29
N VAL A 106 -6.26 -9.80 -0.87
CA VAL A 106 -5.58 -9.68 -2.16
C VAL A 106 -5.85 -8.28 -2.71
N GLY A 107 -4.82 -7.63 -3.18
CA GLY A 107 -4.96 -6.31 -3.77
C GLY A 107 -3.93 -6.04 -4.84
N MET A 108 -3.99 -4.83 -5.37
CA MET A 108 -3.08 -4.37 -6.39
C MET A 108 -2.76 -2.90 -6.17
N SER A 109 -1.48 -2.56 -6.33
CA SER A 109 -1.03 -1.17 -6.31
C SER A 109 -0.70 -0.73 -7.72
N HIS A 110 -1.28 0.39 -8.15
CA HIS A 110 -0.87 1.10 -9.36
C HIS A 110 0.16 2.14 -8.97
N VAL A 111 1.36 2.04 -9.52
CA VAL A 111 2.51 2.86 -9.14
C VAL A 111 3.15 3.49 -10.38
N ARG A 112 3.62 4.73 -10.23
CA ARG A 112 4.50 5.39 -11.20
C ARG A 112 5.74 5.88 -10.49
N PHE A 113 6.89 5.72 -11.12
CA PHE A 113 8.17 6.21 -10.62
C PHE A 113 8.62 7.44 -11.41
N ASP A 114 9.33 8.35 -10.75
CA ASP A 114 10.02 9.44 -11.44
C ASP A 114 11.33 8.93 -12.08
N GLN A 115 12.11 9.83 -12.69
CA GLN A 115 13.39 9.48 -13.32
C GLN A 115 14.41 8.89 -12.36
N GLU A 116 14.32 9.24 -11.08
CA GLU A 116 15.21 8.75 -10.03
C GLU A 116 14.75 7.40 -9.46
N GLY A 117 13.61 6.89 -9.92
CA GLY A 117 13.04 5.66 -9.40
C GLY A 117 12.28 5.81 -8.10
N LYS A 118 11.93 7.04 -7.72
CA LYS A 118 11.07 7.29 -6.56
C LYS A 118 9.60 7.31 -6.97
N VAL A 119 8.74 6.83 -6.09
CA VAL A 119 7.29 6.82 -6.32
C VAL A 119 6.75 8.24 -6.37
N ILE A 120 6.07 8.60 -7.47
CA ILE A 120 5.34 9.85 -7.63
C ILE A 120 3.84 9.66 -7.59
N PHE A 121 3.38 8.46 -7.87
CA PHE A 121 1.96 8.08 -7.86
C PHE A 121 1.83 6.67 -7.31
N HIS A 122 0.90 6.49 -6.35
CA HIS A 122 0.59 5.19 -5.78
C HIS A 122 -0.90 5.14 -5.42
N GLN A 123 -1.62 4.23 -6.02
CA GLN A 123 -3.02 3.99 -5.69
C GLN A 123 -3.26 2.50 -5.46
N ASP A 124 -3.85 2.16 -4.32
CA ASP A 124 -4.20 0.79 -3.97
C ASP A 124 -5.64 0.47 -4.33
N TYR A 125 -5.84 -0.76 -4.79
CA TYR A 125 -7.14 -1.34 -5.11
C TYR A 125 -7.30 -2.65 -4.35
N TRP A 126 -8.18 -2.67 -3.37
CA TRP A 126 -8.48 -3.86 -2.58
C TRP A 126 -9.84 -3.75 -1.91
N ASP A 127 -10.35 -4.87 -1.40
CA ASP A 127 -11.65 -4.89 -0.73
C ASP A 127 -11.53 -4.44 0.73
N THR A 128 -11.71 -3.15 0.97
CA THR A 128 -11.64 -2.57 2.32
C THR A 128 -12.77 -3.03 3.24
N SER A 129 -13.83 -3.61 2.69
CA SER A 129 -14.94 -4.14 3.51
C SER A 129 -14.48 -5.28 4.43
N LEU A 130 -13.38 -5.94 4.10
CA LEU A 130 -12.78 -6.95 4.98
C LEU A 130 -12.39 -6.39 6.34
N VAL A 131 -11.99 -5.12 6.40
CA VAL A 131 -11.70 -4.42 7.65
C VAL A 131 -12.99 -3.96 8.32
N TYR A 132 -13.90 -3.34 7.55
CA TYR A 132 -15.18 -2.85 8.09
C TYR A 132 -16.05 -3.96 8.66
N GLU A 133 -15.97 -5.16 8.12
CA GLU A 133 -16.70 -6.33 8.66
C GLU A 133 -16.34 -6.68 10.09
N LYS A 134 -15.14 -6.28 10.55
CA LYS A 134 -14.70 -6.51 11.93
C LYS A 134 -15.38 -5.57 12.93
N ILE A 135 -15.98 -4.48 12.45
CA ILE A 135 -16.69 -3.51 13.31
C ILE A 135 -18.10 -4.06 13.58
N PRO A 136 -18.52 -4.27 14.84
CA PRO A 136 -19.71 -5.06 15.18
C PRO A 136 -21.00 -4.69 14.45
N ILE A 137 -21.38 -3.42 14.41
CA ILE A 137 -22.62 -2.99 13.72
C ILE A 137 -22.42 -2.88 12.21
N VAL A 138 -21.31 -2.26 11.81
CA VAL A 138 -20.96 -2.04 10.40
C VAL A 138 -20.78 -3.38 9.69
N GLY A 139 -20.15 -4.35 10.33
CA GLY A 139 -19.95 -5.69 9.80
C GLY A 139 -21.26 -6.39 9.50
N SER A 140 -22.24 -6.27 10.38
CA SER A 140 -23.57 -6.84 10.17
C SER A 140 -24.28 -6.23 8.95
N VAL A 141 -24.17 -4.92 8.77
CA VAL A 141 -24.75 -4.22 7.62
C VAL A 141 -24.07 -4.65 6.32
N ILE A 142 -22.75 -4.75 6.32
CA ILE A 142 -21.98 -5.19 5.15
C ILE A 142 -22.37 -6.60 4.74
N ARG A 143 -22.45 -7.54 5.67
CA ARG A 143 -22.89 -8.92 5.40
C ARG A 143 -24.31 -8.94 4.84
N TRP A 144 -25.20 -8.17 5.42
CA TRP A 144 -26.59 -8.07 4.92
C TRP A 144 -26.61 -7.55 3.49
N VAL A 145 -25.86 -6.49 3.17
CA VAL A 145 -25.79 -5.93 1.81
C VAL A 145 -25.26 -6.98 0.82
N ARG A 146 -24.20 -7.70 1.17
CA ARG A 146 -23.64 -8.76 0.31
C ARG A 146 -24.65 -9.85 -0.01
N GLU A 147 -25.50 -10.22 0.94
CA GLU A 147 -26.52 -11.26 0.77
C GLU A 147 -27.63 -10.84 -0.23
N GLN A 148 -27.74 -9.53 -0.54
CA GLN A 148 -28.70 -9.02 -1.51
C GLN A 148 -28.24 -9.21 -2.95
N PHE A 149 -26.99 -9.49 -3.18
CA PHE A 149 -26.37 -9.72 -4.48
C PHE A 149 -25.96 -11.16 -4.66
#